data_ab2b6e41df4f2b6ae42690700524a653
#
_entry.id   ab2b6e41df4f2b6ae42690700524a653
#
_cell.length_a   1.000
_cell.length_b   1.000
_cell.length_c   1.000
_cell.angle_alpha   90.00
_cell.angle_beta   90.00
_cell.angle_gamma   90.00
#
_symmetry.space_group_name_H-M   'P 1'
#
loop_
_entity.id
_entity.type
_entity.pdbx_description
1 polymer ?
#
loop_
_entity_poly.entity_id
_entity_poly.type
_entity_poly.pdbx_seq_one_letter_code
_entity_poly.pdbx_strand_id
1 'polypeptide(L)'
;MTFSKLGLKEEISKVLFENSYINPTTIQERVIPLVLEKKDIIARAQTGSGKTASFVLPILELWSEQNYEGKPKIRALVLTPTRELALQVSYAFTQFSSNLEKKPKLVSIIGGQSIGDQLLEIQKGCDIVVATTGRLLDILEKKQLNLSALEFFVLDEADKMLDFGFEEELDLLLSQIPKNRQNLLFSATYPVKVQNIISRITKEAVEVFIKDETPTVKTINQRVIEVNKENRSSLLRNLIQTHAWEQILVFMANKRSCDNLAAKFRKYGLNAESFHGDLHQDDRNDILQEFKDKKINILFATDIAARGLHIEDISCVVNFDLPRAAADYIHRIGRTGRAGKSGDAISFIGLEDFEHFSLIEKKCEMKIQKEQIEGFELIGNAVKKEKGQEPIKGARMSKKDKLRQQALKD
;
A
#
# COMPACT_ATOMS: atom_id res chain seq x y z
N MET A 1 -2.83 12.92 -24.60
CA MET A 1 -4.08 12.21 -25.00
C MET A 1 -5.18 12.62 -24.04
N THR A 2 -6.46 12.69 -24.41
CA THR A 2 -7.56 13.00 -23.47
C THR A 2 -8.31 11.74 -23.11
N PHE A 3 -8.98 11.71 -21.94
CA PHE A 3 -9.76 10.55 -21.49
C PHE A 3 -10.85 10.13 -22.48
N SER A 4 -11.48 11.08 -23.17
CA SER A 4 -12.49 10.80 -24.20
C SER A 4 -11.97 9.96 -25.37
N LYS A 5 -10.65 9.94 -25.61
CA LYS A 5 -10.01 9.11 -26.64
C LYS A 5 -9.68 7.69 -26.16
N LEU A 6 -9.91 7.39 -24.88
CA LEU A 6 -9.65 6.07 -24.31
C LEU A 6 -10.86 5.13 -24.38
N GLY A 7 -11.98 5.55 -24.97
CA GLY A 7 -13.19 4.74 -25.11
C GLY A 7 -14.13 4.81 -23.91
N LEU A 8 -14.01 5.85 -23.07
CA LEU A 8 -14.90 6.07 -21.92
C LEU A 8 -16.12 6.93 -22.33
N LYS A 9 -17.28 6.65 -21.74
CA LYS A 9 -18.52 7.40 -21.91
C LYS A 9 -18.36 8.85 -21.47
N GLU A 10 -19.24 9.69 -22.03
CA GLU A 10 -19.24 11.13 -21.76
C GLU A 10 -19.49 11.43 -20.28
N GLU A 11 -20.38 10.68 -19.61
CA GLU A 11 -20.70 10.82 -18.20
C GLU A 11 -19.48 10.59 -17.30
N ILE A 12 -18.67 9.57 -17.59
CA ILE A 12 -17.43 9.29 -16.87
C ILE A 12 -16.40 10.38 -17.18
N SER A 13 -16.26 10.77 -18.44
CA SER A 13 -15.33 11.82 -18.85
C SER A 13 -15.65 13.18 -18.22
N LYS A 14 -16.95 13.49 -18.02
CA LYS A 14 -17.40 14.69 -17.34
C LYS A 14 -17.01 14.71 -15.86
N VAL A 15 -17.22 13.59 -15.14
CA VAL A 15 -16.79 13.46 -13.74
C VAL A 15 -15.28 13.64 -13.61
N LEU A 16 -14.50 13.08 -14.53
CA LEU A 16 -13.05 13.25 -14.53
C LEU A 16 -12.65 14.72 -14.65
N PHE A 17 -13.26 15.44 -15.58
CA PHE A 17 -13.01 16.87 -15.76
C PHE A 17 -13.41 17.71 -14.51
N GLU A 18 -14.58 17.44 -13.93
CA GLU A 18 -15.08 18.11 -12.70
C GLU A 18 -14.14 17.87 -11.50
N ASN A 19 -13.43 16.75 -11.48
CA ASN A 19 -12.47 16.40 -10.43
C ASN A 19 -11.01 16.70 -10.82
N SER A 20 -10.78 17.58 -11.81
CA SER A 20 -9.45 18.00 -12.26
C SER A 20 -8.57 16.90 -12.87
N TYR A 21 -9.16 15.78 -13.31
CA TYR A 21 -8.48 14.77 -14.11
C TYR A 21 -8.51 15.20 -15.58
N ILE A 22 -7.56 16.05 -15.98
CA ILE A 22 -7.55 16.65 -17.34
C ILE A 22 -6.92 15.70 -18.35
N ASN A 23 -5.76 15.16 -18.02
CA ASN A 23 -5.01 14.27 -18.88
C ASN A 23 -4.79 12.90 -18.23
N PRO A 24 -4.92 11.81 -18.97
CA PRO A 24 -4.58 10.49 -18.45
C PRO A 24 -3.07 10.36 -18.21
N THR A 25 -2.71 9.62 -17.18
CA THR A 25 -1.32 9.23 -16.96
C THR A 25 -0.90 8.12 -17.93
N THR A 26 0.40 7.90 -18.08
CA THR A 26 0.94 6.88 -19.00
C THR A 26 0.37 5.48 -18.74
N ILE A 27 0.13 5.11 -17.47
CA ILE A 27 -0.47 3.81 -17.15
C ILE A 27 -1.95 3.76 -17.55
N GLN A 28 -2.69 4.85 -17.37
CA GLN A 28 -4.09 4.96 -17.77
C GLN A 28 -4.24 4.88 -19.27
N GLU A 29 -3.39 5.57 -20.05
CA GLU A 29 -3.38 5.51 -21.50
C GLU A 29 -3.16 4.11 -22.05
N ARG A 30 -2.32 3.32 -21.37
CA ARG A 30 -2.00 1.96 -21.83
C ARG A 30 -2.97 0.90 -21.31
N VAL A 31 -3.45 1.02 -20.07
CA VAL A 31 -4.25 -0.03 -19.43
C VAL A 31 -5.73 0.09 -19.80
N ILE A 32 -6.32 1.31 -19.78
CA ILE A 32 -7.76 1.49 -20.00
C ILE A 32 -8.26 0.84 -21.28
N PRO A 33 -7.64 1.07 -22.46
CA PRO A 33 -8.12 0.45 -23.72
C PRO A 33 -8.04 -1.09 -23.68
N LEU A 34 -6.97 -1.65 -23.08
CA LEU A 34 -6.79 -3.09 -23.00
C LEU A 34 -7.83 -3.75 -22.07
N VAL A 35 -8.23 -3.07 -20.98
CA VAL A 35 -9.30 -3.55 -20.11
C VAL A 35 -10.64 -3.52 -20.84
N LEU A 36 -10.93 -2.47 -21.60
CA LEU A 36 -12.14 -2.39 -22.43
C LEU A 36 -12.18 -3.49 -23.53
N GLU A 37 -11.02 -3.90 -24.03
CA GLU A 37 -10.87 -5.06 -24.92
C GLU A 37 -10.99 -6.41 -24.21
N LYS A 38 -11.32 -6.42 -22.91
CA LYS A 38 -11.47 -7.61 -22.06
C LYS A 38 -10.23 -8.48 -21.95
N LYS A 39 -9.03 -7.90 -22.07
CA LYS A 39 -7.76 -8.60 -21.89
C LYS A 39 -7.37 -8.68 -20.42
N ASP A 40 -6.78 -9.78 -20.03
CA ASP A 40 -6.11 -9.89 -18.73
C ASP A 40 -4.87 -8.98 -18.72
N ILE A 41 -4.64 -8.28 -17.60
CA ILE A 41 -3.59 -7.27 -17.49
C ILE A 41 -2.68 -7.55 -16.31
N ILE A 42 -1.39 -7.40 -16.55
CA ILE A 42 -0.36 -7.31 -15.53
C ILE A 42 0.28 -5.93 -15.65
N ALA A 43 -0.04 -5.02 -14.73
CA ALA A 43 0.46 -3.66 -14.74
C ALA A 43 1.51 -3.45 -13.66
N ARG A 44 2.73 -3.12 -14.10
CA ARG A 44 3.82 -2.75 -13.20
C ARG A 44 4.03 -1.25 -13.23
N ALA A 45 3.72 -0.57 -12.12
CA ALA A 45 3.93 0.86 -11.96
C ALA A 45 3.98 1.26 -10.48
N GLN A 46 4.70 2.32 -10.18
CA GLN A 46 4.84 2.85 -8.82
C GLN A 46 3.52 3.34 -8.22
N THR A 47 3.47 3.48 -6.89
CA THR A 47 2.37 4.11 -6.18
C THR A 47 2.27 5.59 -6.60
N GLY A 48 1.04 6.08 -6.84
CA GLY A 48 0.82 7.46 -7.31
C GLY A 48 0.87 7.64 -8.83
N SER A 49 1.11 6.57 -9.62
CA SER A 49 1.09 6.64 -11.08
C SER A 49 -0.31 6.71 -11.71
N GLY A 50 -1.37 6.58 -10.90
CA GLY A 50 -2.76 6.57 -11.39
C GLY A 50 -3.34 5.17 -11.61
N LYS A 51 -2.75 4.11 -11.02
CA LYS A 51 -3.22 2.71 -11.15
C LYS A 51 -4.71 2.54 -10.81
N THR A 52 -5.19 3.14 -9.72
CA THR A 52 -6.58 3.00 -9.29
C THR A 52 -7.57 3.40 -10.38
N ALA A 53 -7.40 4.57 -10.97
CA ALA A 53 -8.27 5.02 -12.05
C ALA A 53 -8.14 4.14 -13.30
N SER A 54 -6.96 3.52 -13.55
CA SER A 54 -6.75 2.69 -14.74
C SER A 54 -7.57 1.39 -14.76
N PHE A 55 -8.04 0.90 -13.60
CA PHE A 55 -8.99 -0.21 -13.54
C PHE A 55 -10.42 0.22 -13.15
N VAL A 56 -10.58 1.23 -12.29
CA VAL A 56 -11.92 1.69 -11.88
C VAL A 56 -12.72 2.20 -13.08
N LEU A 57 -12.11 3.06 -13.91
CA LEU A 57 -12.80 3.68 -15.05
C LEU A 57 -13.32 2.66 -16.07
N PRO A 58 -12.51 1.74 -16.61
CA PRO A 58 -13.00 0.77 -17.59
C PRO A 58 -13.95 -0.26 -16.97
N ILE A 59 -13.82 -0.62 -15.69
CA ILE A 59 -14.79 -1.47 -15.01
C ILE A 59 -16.16 -0.78 -14.93
N LEU A 60 -16.21 0.51 -14.58
CA LEU A 60 -17.45 1.30 -14.57
C LEU A 60 -18.05 1.42 -15.97
N GLU A 61 -17.24 1.62 -17.00
CA GLU A 61 -17.66 1.65 -18.40
C GLU A 61 -18.38 0.36 -18.78
N LEU A 62 -17.68 -0.79 -18.66
CA LEU A 62 -18.20 -2.11 -19.01
C LEU A 62 -19.39 -2.53 -18.14
N TRP A 63 -19.42 -2.12 -16.87
CA TRP A 63 -20.56 -2.35 -15.99
C TRP A 63 -21.78 -1.56 -16.46
N SER A 64 -21.62 -0.31 -16.85
CA SER A 64 -22.71 0.58 -17.25
C SER A 64 -23.30 0.26 -18.64
N GLU A 65 -22.57 -0.47 -19.50
CA GLU A 65 -23.06 -0.93 -20.80
C GLU A 65 -24.16 -2.02 -20.68
N GLN A 66 -24.20 -2.69 -19.54
CA GLN A 66 -25.09 -3.84 -19.38
C GLN A 66 -26.33 -3.44 -18.57
N ASN A 67 -27.50 -3.54 -19.19
CA ASN A 67 -28.77 -3.37 -18.53
C ASN A 67 -29.14 -4.64 -17.74
N TYR A 68 -28.75 -4.69 -16.48
CA TYR A 68 -29.20 -5.77 -15.59
C TYR A 68 -30.52 -5.44 -14.94
N GLU A 69 -31.51 -6.29 -15.20
CA GLU A 69 -32.76 -6.32 -14.47
C GLU A 69 -32.67 -7.29 -13.27
N GLY A 70 -33.27 -6.92 -12.14
CA GLY A 70 -33.33 -7.76 -10.94
C GLY A 70 -32.38 -7.34 -9.82
N LYS A 71 -32.10 -8.27 -8.89
CA LYS A 71 -31.21 -8.01 -7.76
C LYS A 71 -29.75 -7.87 -8.24
N PRO A 72 -29.00 -6.88 -7.72
CA PRO A 72 -27.58 -6.75 -7.99
C PRO A 72 -26.80 -8.03 -7.72
N LYS A 73 -25.87 -8.37 -8.59
CA LYS A 73 -24.95 -9.50 -8.43
C LYS A 73 -23.53 -8.99 -8.46
N ILE A 74 -22.66 -9.55 -7.63
CA ILE A 74 -21.25 -9.14 -7.57
C ILE A 74 -20.55 -9.51 -8.87
N ARG A 75 -20.20 -8.48 -9.64
CA ARG A 75 -19.53 -8.60 -10.94
C ARG A 75 -18.07 -8.18 -10.90
N ALA A 76 -17.72 -7.31 -9.94
CA ALA A 76 -16.34 -6.92 -9.74
C ALA A 76 -15.90 -7.15 -8.29
N LEU A 77 -14.72 -7.75 -8.13
CA LEU A 77 -14.04 -7.93 -6.86
C LEU A 77 -12.65 -7.30 -6.94
N VAL A 78 -12.39 -6.34 -6.08
CA VAL A 78 -11.06 -5.73 -5.91
C VAL A 78 -10.47 -6.15 -4.58
N LEU A 79 -9.32 -6.80 -4.60
CA LEU A 79 -8.56 -7.11 -3.40
C LEU A 79 -7.44 -6.11 -3.19
N THR A 80 -7.31 -5.67 -1.95
CA THR A 80 -6.26 -4.74 -1.52
C THR A 80 -5.59 -5.24 -0.23
N PRO A 81 -4.30 -4.93 -0.01
CA PRO A 81 -3.58 -5.39 1.17
C PRO A 81 -3.99 -4.69 2.47
N THR A 82 -4.55 -3.49 2.39
CA THR A 82 -4.89 -2.67 3.57
C THR A 82 -6.31 -2.12 3.49
N ARG A 83 -6.88 -1.85 4.68
CA ARG A 83 -8.23 -1.26 4.83
C ARG A 83 -8.32 0.12 4.19
N GLU A 84 -7.29 0.92 4.38
CA GLU A 84 -7.20 2.28 3.86
C GLU A 84 -7.23 2.29 2.34
N LEU A 85 -6.46 1.39 1.70
CA LEU A 85 -6.48 1.25 0.25
C LEU A 85 -7.84 0.76 -0.25
N ALA A 86 -8.48 -0.19 0.47
CA ALA A 86 -9.83 -0.62 0.14
C ALA A 86 -10.83 0.54 0.15
N LEU A 87 -10.79 1.38 1.18
CA LEU A 87 -11.65 2.56 1.29
C LEU A 87 -11.36 3.60 0.19
N GLN A 88 -10.10 3.79 -0.17
CA GLN A 88 -9.72 4.70 -1.27
C GLN A 88 -10.23 4.21 -2.62
N VAL A 89 -10.08 2.91 -2.91
CA VAL A 89 -10.61 2.30 -4.13
C VAL A 89 -12.14 2.40 -4.15
N SER A 90 -12.80 2.15 -3.02
CA SER A 90 -14.25 2.30 -2.89
C SER A 90 -14.69 3.74 -3.15
N TYR A 91 -13.97 4.70 -2.60
CA TYR A 91 -14.23 6.12 -2.85
C TYR A 91 -14.08 6.47 -4.34
N ALA A 92 -13.04 5.97 -5.00
CA ALA A 92 -12.82 6.19 -6.43
C ALA A 92 -13.98 5.64 -7.28
N PHE A 93 -14.49 4.44 -6.99
CA PHE A 93 -15.68 3.90 -7.65
C PHE A 93 -16.90 4.80 -7.44
N THR A 94 -17.15 5.24 -6.22
CA THR A 94 -18.27 6.13 -5.88
C THR A 94 -18.14 7.47 -6.59
N GLN A 95 -16.96 8.08 -6.57
CA GLN A 95 -16.67 9.37 -7.19
C GLN A 95 -16.86 9.30 -8.72
N PHE A 96 -16.22 8.33 -9.39
CA PHE A 96 -16.25 8.25 -10.85
C PHE A 96 -17.58 7.73 -11.42
N SER A 97 -18.43 7.13 -10.59
CA SER A 97 -19.80 6.75 -10.98
C SER A 97 -20.86 7.80 -10.68
N SER A 98 -20.49 8.99 -10.15
CA SER A 98 -21.43 9.99 -9.63
C SER A 98 -22.41 10.52 -10.68
N ASN A 99 -22.00 10.63 -11.94
CA ASN A 99 -22.81 11.13 -13.04
C ASN A 99 -23.43 10.01 -13.91
N LEU A 100 -23.17 8.74 -13.60
CA LEU A 100 -23.85 7.66 -14.28
C LEU A 100 -25.35 7.66 -13.94
N GLU A 101 -26.22 7.45 -14.92
CA GLU A 101 -27.65 7.36 -14.75
C GLU A 101 -28.02 6.28 -13.70
N LYS A 102 -27.43 5.10 -13.86
CA LYS A 102 -27.50 4.03 -12.86
C LYS A 102 -26.14 3.92 -12.17
N LYS A 103 -26.14 3.97 -10.83
CA LYS A 103 -24.91 3.85 -10.02
C LYS A 103 -24.74 2.42 -9.52
N PRO A 104 -23.54 1.83 -9.60
CA PRO A 104 -23.30 0.52 -9.03
C PRO A 104 -23.41 0.55 -7.51
N LYS A 105 -23.99 -0.49 -6.95
CA LYS A 105 -24.00 -0.71 -5.49
C LYS A 105 -22.66 -1.29 -5.08
N LEU A 106 -21.95 -0.57 -4.25
CA LEU A 106 -20.61 -0.90 -3.79
C LEU A 106 -20.62 -1.28 -2.32
N VAL A 107 -19.91 -2.34 -1.96
CA VAL A 107 -19.70 -2.74 -0.56
C VAL A 107 -18.20 -2.89 -0.29
N SER A 108 -17.76 -2.28 0.81
CA SER A 108 -16.40 -2.43 1.33
C SER A 108 -16.36 -3.52 2.40
N ILE A 109 -15.58 -4.59 2.18
CA ILE A 109 -15.42 -5.73 3.08
C ILE A 109 -14.05 -5.65 3.74
N ILE A 110 -13.99 -5.02 4.90
CA ILE A 110 -12.72 -4.75 5.59
C ILE A 110 -12.77 -5.16 7.07
N GLY A 111 -11.63 -5.58 7.60
CA GLY A 111 -11.48 -5.88 9.03
C GLY A 111 -11.61 -4.62 9.91
N GLY A 112 -11.84 -4.80 11.22
CA GLY A 112 -11.89 -3.69 12.19
C GLY A 112 -13.19 -2.90 12.21
N GLN A 113 -14.16 -3.24 11.35
CA GLN A 113 -15.54 -2.73 11.37
C GLN A 113 -16.51 -3.85 11.74
N SER A 114 -17.74 -3.48 12.10
CA SER A 114 -18.81 -4.44 12.39
C SER A 114 -19.06 -5.38 11.20
N ILE A 115 -18.94 -6.68 11.44
CA ILE A 115 -19.25 -7.68 10.41
C ILE A 115 -20.75 -7.71 10.11
N GLY A 116 -21.59 -7.45 11.11
CA GLY A 116 -23.04 -7.42 10.96
C GLY A 116 -23.49 -6.35 9.97
N ASP A 117 -22.93 -5.15 10.06
CA ASP A 117 -23.28 -4.06 9.16
C ASP A 117 -22.84 -4.36 7.72
N GLN A 118 -21.65 -4.94 7.54
CA GLN A 118 -21.18 -5.37 6.22
C GLN A 118 -22.08 -6.46 5.63
N LEU A 119 -22.54 -7.42 6.44
CA LEU A 119 -23.48 -8.45 6.01
C LEU A 119 -24.85 -7.88 5.62
N LEU A 120 -25.35 -6.88 6.35
CA LEU A 120 -26.58 -6.18 5.99
C LEU A 120 -26.47 -5.47 4.64
N GLU A 121 -25.35 -4.80 4.37
CA GLU A 121 -25.11 -4.16 3.06
C GLU A 121 -25.03 -5.19 1.93
N ILE A 122 -24.35 -6.33 2.14
CA ILE A 122 -24.29 -7.43 1.18
C ILE A 122 -25.71 -7.98 0.88
N GLN A 123 -26.55 -8.16 1.90
CA GLN A 123 -27.92 -8.67 1.75
C GLN A 123 -28.83 -7.73 0.94
N LYS A 124 -28.60 -6.42 0.98
CA LYS A 124 -29.29 -5.45 0.12
C LYS A 124 -28.91 -5.60 -1.36
N GLY A 125 -27.90 -6.43 -1.65
CA GLY A 125 -27.32 -6.66 -2.97
C GLY A 125 -26.25 -5.64 -3.31
N CYS A 126 -25.17 -6.10 -3.95
CA CYS A 126 -24.08 -5.25 -4.43
C CYS A 126 -23.58 -5.74 -5.80
N ASP A 127 -23.02 -4.79 -6.56
CA ASP A 127 -22.46 -5.02 -7.90
C ASP A 127 -20.93 -5.12 -7.82
N ILE A 128 -20.33 -4.35 -6.91
CA ILE A 128 -18.88 -4.23 -6.75
C ILE A 128 -18.51 -4.46 -5.28
N VAL A 129 -17.53 -5.31 -5.06
CA VAL A 129 -16.93 -5.54 -3.74
C VAL A 129 -15.48 -5.08 -3.77
N VAL A 130 -15.10 -4.25 -2.81
CA VAL A 130 -13.70 -3.92 -2.52
C VAL A 130 -13.35 -4.49 -1.16
N ALA A 131 -12.32 -5.32 -1.07
CA ALA A 131 -12.09 -6.10 0.14
C ALA A 131 -10.62 -6.21 0.55
N THR A 132 -10.43 -6.44 1.86
CA THR A 132 -9.18 -7.02 2.38
C THR A 132 -9.35 -8.53 2.54
N THR A 133 -8.29 -9.29 2.27
CA THR A 133 -8.31 -10.75 2.10
C THR A 133 -8.94 -11.48 3.29
N GLY A 134 -8.45 -11.27 4.51
CA GLY A 134 -8.92 -12.00 5.69
C GLY A 134 -10.42 -11.82 5.95
N ARG A 135 -10.96 -10.58 5.93
CA ARG A 135 -12.38 -10.33 6.16
C ARG A 135 -13.26 -10.92 5.05
N LEU A 136 -12.79 -10.88 3.80
CA LEU A 136 -13.51 -11.49 2.69
C LEU A 136 -13.65 -13.00 2.88
N LEU A 137 -12.57 -13.68 3.27
CA LEU A 137 -12.58 -15.12 3.54
C LEU A 137 -13.52 -15.47 4.71
N ASP A 138 -13.49 -14.72 5.81
CA ASP A 138 -14.41 -14.90 6.95
C ASP A 138 -15.90 -14.91 6.50
N ILE A 139 -16.25 -14.06 5.54
CA ILE A 139 -17.61 -13.94 5.01
C ILE A 139 -17.93 -15.07 4.00
N LEU A 140 -16.96 -15.46 3.18
CA LEU A 140 -17.09 -16.55 2.22
C LEU A 140 -17.24 -17.91 2.92
N GLU A 141 -16.47 -18.19 3.96
CA GLU A 141 -16.57 -19.40 4.77
C GLU A 141 -17.97 -19.56 5.39
N LYS A 142 -18.58 -18.45 5.79
CA LYS A 142 -19.96 -18.39 6.31
C LYS A 142 -21.02 -18.47 5.21
N LYS A 143 -20.63 -18.61 3.94
CA LYS A 143 -21.52 -18.66 2.76
C LYS A 143 -22.47 -17.45 2.68
N GLN A 144 -22.02 -16.29 3.14
CA GLN A 144 -22.81 -15.06 3.16
C GLN A 144 -22.59 -14.19 1.91
N LEU A 145 -21.72 -14.61 1.00
CA LEU A 145 -21.35 -13.90 -0.22
C LEU A 145 -21.36 -14.86 -1.40
N ASN A 146 -21.95 -14.43 -2.52
CA ASN A 146 -21.99 -15.22 -3.76
C ASN A 146 -21.19 -14.50 -4.85
N LEU A 147 -20.07 -15.09 -5.26
CA LEU A 147 -19.18 -14.56 -6.30
C LEU A 147 -19.37 -15.27 -7.66
N SER A 148 -20.43 -16.07 -7.85
CA SER A 148 -20.63 -16.86 -9.09
C SER A 148 -20.83 -16.02 -10.35
N ALA A 149 -21.21 -14.74 -10.22
CA ALA A 149 -21.40 -13.81 -11.33
C ALA A 149 -20.20 -12.89 -11.57
N LEU A 150 -19.04 -13.20 -10.96
CA LEU A 150 -17.85 -12.37 -11.04
C LEU A 150 -17.29 -12.31 -12.47
N GLU A 151 -17.16 -11.11 -13.01
CA GLU A 151 -16.61 -10.81 -14.32
C GLU A 151 -15.22 -10.18 -14.25
N PHE A 152 -14.97 -9.40 -13.19
CA PHE A 152 -13.71 -8.67 -12.99
C PHE A 152 -13.08 -9.05 -11.65
N PHE A 153 -11.84 -9.49 -11.68
CA PHE A 153 -11.03 -9.71 -10.51
C PHE A 153 -9.80 -8.80 -10.55
N VAL A 154 -9.69 -7.91 -9.59
CA VAL A 154 -8.56 -6.98 -9.46
C VAL A 154 -7.74 -7.34 -8.24
N LEU A 155 -6.43 -7.47 -8.41
CA LEU A 155 -5.46 -7.61 -7.33
C LEU A 155 -4.58 -6.36 -7.34
N ASP A 156 -4.83 -5.43 -6.41
CA ASP A 156 -4.04 -4.20 -6.29
C ASP A 156 -2.96 -4.34 -5.22
N GLU A 157 -1.78 -3.78 -5.49
CA GLU A 157 -0.57 -3.93 -4.67
C GLU A 157 -0.23 -5.40 -4.34
N ALA A 158 -0.20 -6.26 -5.38
CA ALA A 158 0.03 -7.70 -5.23
C ALA A 158 1.33 -8.05 -4.48
N ASP A 159 2.40 -7.29 -4.69
CA ASP A 159 3.66 -7.44 -3.96
C ASP A 159 3.48 -7.25 -2.44
N LYS A 160 2.66 -6.29 -2.04
CA LYS A 160 2.38 -6.01 -0.63
C LYS A 160 1.52 -7.10 0.02
N MET A 161 0.55 -7.66 -0.71
CA MET A 161 -0.22 -8.79 -0.21
C MET A 161 0.67 -9.99 0.14
N LEU A 162 1.67 -10.27 -0.69
CA LEU A 162 2.63 -11.34 -0.46
C LEU A 162 3.64 -11.03 0.65
N ASP A 163 4.05 -9.77 0.78
CA ASP A 163 4.89 -9.31 1.89
C ASP A 163 4.18 -9.48 3.25
N PHE A 164 2.84 -9.38 3.27
CA PHE A 164 2.02 -9.63 4.47
C PHE A 164 1.74 -11.10 4.72
N GLY A 165 2.10 -11.99 3.79
CA GLY A 165 1.93 -13.42 3.94
C GLY A 165 0.55 -13.93 3.53
N PHE A 166 -0.24 -13.18 2.77
CA PHE A 166 -1.59 -13.57 2.32
C PHE A 166 -1.58 -14.55 1.13
N GLU A 167 -0.52 -15.32 0.94
CA GLU A 167 -0.41 -16.25 -0.21
C GLU A 167 -1.43 -17.39 -0.11
N GLU A 168 -1.56 -18.01 1.07
CA GLU A 168 -2.49 -19.11 1.31
C GLU A 168 -3.96 -18.66 1.21
N GLU A 169 -4.26 -17.50 1.79
CA GLU A 169 -5.60 -16.92 1.72
C GLU A 169 -6.01 -16.55 0.30
N LEU A 170 -5.05 -16.06 -0.50
CA LEU A 170 -5.30 -15.74 -1.90
C LEU A 170 -5.57 -17.02 -2.70
N ASP A 171 -4.83 -18.10 -2.49
CA ASP A 171 -5.06 -19.40 -3.13
C ASP A 171 -6.45 -19.95 -2.78
N LEU A 172 -6.85 -19.86 -1.51
CA LEU A 172 -8.17 -20.27 -1.07
C LEU A 172 -9.28 -19.46 -1.77
N LEU A 173 -9.13 -18.15 -1.86
CA LEU A 173 -10.08 -17.29 -2.57
C LEU A 173 -10.17 -17.64 -4.06
N LEU A 174 -9.01 -17.81 -4.73
CA LEU A 174 -8.97 -18.14 -6.15
C LEU A 174 -9.68 -19.46 -6.47
N SER A 175 -9.72 -20.38 -5.52
CA SER A 175 -10.46 -21.65 -5.65
C SER A 175 -12.00 -21.47 -5.62
N GLN A 176 -12.50 -20.34 -5.08
CA GLN A 176 -13.93 -20.07 -4.87
C GLN A 176 -14.54 -19.11 -5.90
N ILE A 177 -13.74 -18.52 -6.76
CA ILE A 177 -14.23 -17.57 -7.78
C ILE A 177 -14.24 -18.21 -9.18
N PRO A 178 -15.15 -17.77 -10.10
CA PRO A 178 -15.27 -18.32 -11.44
C PRO A 178 -13.96 -18.24 -12.22
N LYS A 179 -13.65 -19.26 -13.01
CA LYS A 179 -12.46 -19.26 -13.88
C LYS A 179 -12.61 -18.33 -15.08
N ASN A 180 -13.83 -18.20 -15.60
CA ASN A 180 -14.12 -17.30 -16.72
C ASN A 180 -14.40 -15.89 -16.18
N ARG A 181 -13.35 -15.10 -16.08
CA ARG A 181 -13.38 -13.71 -15.64
C ARG A 181 -12.16 -12.97 -16.21
N GLN A 182 -12.22 -11.66 -16.25
CA GLN A 182 -11.07 -10.83 -16.56
C GLN A 182 -10.24 -10.58 -15.30
N ASN A 183 -8.91 -10.74 -15.39
CA ASN A 183 -7.99 -10.57 -14.27
C ASN A 183 -7.10 -9.34 -14.50
N LEU A 184 -7.04 -8.45 -13.51
CA LEU A 184 -6.28 -7.21 -13.55
C LEU A 184 -5.34 -7.18 -12.34
N LEU A 185 -4.03 -7.34 -12.57
CA LEU A 185 -3.04 -7.36 -11.52
C LEU A 185 -2.18 -6.10 -11.56
N PHE A 186 -2.09 -5.44 -10.42
CA PHE A 186 -1.29 -4.23 -10.24
C PHE A 186 -0.24 -4.47 -9.16
N SER A 187 1.01 -4.13 -9.46
CA SER A 187 2.13 -4.27 -8.53
C SER A 187 3.18 -3.20 -8.78
N ALA A 188 3.88 -2.75 -7.74
CA ALA A 188 5.03 -1.87 -7.91
C ALA A 188 6.29 -2.67 -8.23
N THR A 189 6.44 -3.86 -7.66
CA THR A 189 7.59 -4.75 -7.83
C THR A 189 7.16 -6.11 -8.37
N TYR A 190 8.12 -6.87 -8.93
CA TYR A 190 7.83 -8.13 -9.62
C TYR A 190 8.75 -9.27 -9.13
N PRO A 191 8.79 -9.55 -7.83
CA PRO A 191 9.59 -10.65 -7.30
C PRO A 191 9.02 -12.02 -7.75
N VAL A 192 9.82 -13.08 -7.61
CA VAL A 192 9.43 -14.45 -8.01
C VAL A 192 8.08 -14.87 -7.40
N LYS A 193 7.80 -14.48 -6.16
CA LYS A 193 6.50 -14.77 -5.52
C LYS A 193 5.32 -14.15 -6.27
N VAL A 194 5.44 -12.91 -6.74
CA VAL A 194 4.40 -12.24 -7.55
C VAL A 194 4.23 -12.96 -8.88
N GLN A 195 5.33 -13.36 -9.54
CA GLN A 195 5.29 -14.13 -10.79
C GLN A 195 4.54 -15.46 -10.62
N ASN A 196 4.79 -16.18 -9.51
CA ASN A 196 4.11 -17.43 -9.20
C ASN A 196 2.58 -17.25 -9.06
N ILE A 197 2.13 -16.17 -8.43
CA ILE A 197 0.70 -15.89 -8.29
C ILE A 197 0.09 -15.53 -9.64
N ILE A 198 0.76 -14.69 -10.42
CA ILE A 198 0.32 -14.29 -11.74
C ILE A 198 0.08 -15.51 -12.63
N SER A 199 1.03 -16.47 -12.67
CA SER A 199 0.89 -17.68 -13.48
C SER A 199 -0.29 -18.57 -13.09
N ARG A 200 -0.80 -18.44 -11.85
CA ARG A 200 -2.00 -19.15 -11.37
C ARG A 200 -3.29 -18.43 -11.76
N ILE A 201 -3.25 -17.10 -11.86
CA ILE A 201 -4.43 -16.25 -12.10
C ILE A 201 -4.66 -16.04 -13.60
N THR A 202 -3.60 -15.83 -14.37
CA THR A 202 -3.67 -15.47 -15.80
C THR A 202 -2.89 -16.46 -16.65
N LYS A 203 -3.35 -16.68 -17.90
CA LYS A 203 -2.62 -17.53 -18.87
C LYS A 203 -1.98 -16.71 -20.00
N GLU A 204 -2.63 -15.65 -20.44
CA GLU A 204 -2.25 -14.82 -21.61
C GLU A 204 -2.46 -13.33 -21.31
N ALA A 205 -1.97 -12.87 -20.14
CA ALA A 205 -2.13 -11.47 -19.77
C ALA A 205 -1.20 -10.56 -20.57
N VAL A 206 -1.69 -9.37 -20.90
CA VAL A 206 -0.88 -8.31 -21.47
C VAL A 206 -0.08 -7.62 -20.38
N GLU A 207 1.24 -7.66 -20.50
CA GLU A 207 2.12 -6.97 -19.57
C GLU A 207 2.28 -5.49 -19.94
N VAL A 208 1.90 -4.61 -19.03
CA VAL A 208 2.10 -3.17 -19.15
C VAL A 208 3.14 -2.73 -18.13
N PHE A 209 4.35 -2.51 -18.62
CA PHE A 209 5.43 -1.99 -17.80
C PHE A 209 5.61 -0.48 -18.04
N ILE A 210 5.39 0.29 -16.99
CA ILE A 210 5.77 1.70 -16.98
C ILE A 210 7.16 1.78 -16.37
N LYS A 211 8.14 2.00 -17.22
CA LYS A 211 9.51 2.23 -16.76
C LYS A 211 9.50 3.50 -15.93
N ASP A 212 9.95 3.37 -14.72
CA ASP A 212 10.14 4.53 -13.87
C ASP A 212 11.15 5.47 -14.54
N GLU A 213 10.63 6.51 -15.17
CA GLU A 213 11.44 7.71 -15.24
C GLU A 213 11.56 8.14 -13.79
N THR A 214 12.74 7.97 -13.22
CA THR A 214 13.03 8.32 -11.82
C THR A 214 12.92 9.85 -11.54
N PRO A 215 11.73 10.49 -11.65
CA PRO A 215 11.54 11.87 -11.23
C PRO A 215 11.45 11.95 -9.71
N THR A 216 10.89 10.91 -9.06
CA THR A 216 10.59 10.95 -7.62
C THR A 216 11.85 11.08 -6.77
N VAL A 217 12.97 10.47 -7.19
CA VAL A 217 14.23 10.59 -6.44
C VAL A 217 14.93 11.92 -6.72
N LYS A 218 14.74 12.50 -7.92
CA LYS A 218 15.39 13.78 -8.30
C LYS A 218 14.72 15.01 -7.66
N THR A 219 13.42 14.93 -7.33
CA THR A 219 12.69 16.03 -6.69
C THR A 219 12.74 15.95 -5.16
N ILE A 220 13.28 14.85 -4.60
CA ILE A 220 13.37 14.66 -3.16
C ILE A 220 14.79 15.04 -2.70
N ASN A 221 14.86 16.03 -1.83
CA ASN A 221 16.09 16.38 -1.13
C ASN A 221 16.36 15.35 -0.02
N GLN A 222 17.27 14.41 -0.26
CA GLN A 222 17.57 13.32 0.67
C GLN A 222 18.75 13.70 1.56
N ARG A 223 18.55 13.58 2.87
CA ARG A 223 19.58 13.81 3.89
C ARG A 223 19.72 12.58 4.78
N VAL A 224 20.96 12.23 5.12
CA VAL A 224 21.27 11.14 6.05
C VAL A 224 22.07 11.71 7.21
N ILE A 225 21.47 11.67 8.40
CA ILE A 225 22.02 12.28 9.60
C ILE A 225 22.51 11.18 10.53
N GLU A 226 23.80 11.25 10.86
CA GLU A 226 24.44 10.37 11.83
C GLU A 226 24.08 10.83 13.25
N VAL A 227 23.43 9.97 14.04
CA VAL A 227 22.96 10.34 15.38
C VAL A 227 22.77 9.11 16.26
N ASN A 228 23.15 9.22 17.54
CA ASN A 228 22.89 8.18 18.53
C ASN A 228 21.36 8.01 18.74
N LYS A 229 20.92 6.79 18.96
CA LYS A 229 19.50 6.44 19.09
C LYS A 229 18.77 7.26 20.16
N GLU A 230 19.46 7.54 21.25
CA GLU A 230 18.95 8.33 22.39
C GLU A 230 18.64 9.76 21.99
N ASN A 231 19.42 10.31 21.05
CA ASN A 231 19.35 11.70 20.62
C ASN A 231 18.39 11.93 19.44
N ARG A 232 17.92 10.86 18.73
CA ARG A 232 17.02 10.98 17.55
C ARG A 232 15.77 11.81 17.85
N SER A 233 15.15 11.62 19.01
CA SER A 233 13.94 12.36 19.39
C SER A 233 14.20 13.87 19.58
N SER A 234 15.31 14.22 20.20
CA SER A 234 15.69 15.61 20.43
C SER A 234 16.13 16.29 19.12
N LEU A 235 16.86 15.56 18.28
CA LEU A 235 17.23 16.02 16.94
C LEU A 235 15.99 16.24 16.06
N LEU A 236 15.06 15.29 16.02
CA LEU A 236 13.82 15.45 15.26
C LEU A 236 13.06 16.71 15.67
N ARG A 237 12.94 16.97 16.99
CA ARG A 237 12.32 18.19 17.47
C ARG A 237 13.06 19.44 17.02
N ASN A 238 14.38 19.47 17.09
CA ASN A 238 15.21 20.58 16.63
C ASN A 238 14.99 20.84 15.13
N LEU A 239 15.02 19.78 14.31
CA LEU A 239 14.78 19.89 12.87
C LEU A 239 13.37 20.44 12.55
N ILE A 240 12.34 19.99 13.27
CA ILE A 240 10.97 20.51 13.08
C ILE A 240 10.87 21.99 13.44
N GLN A 241 11.57 22.44 14.46
CA GLN A 241 11.58 23.84 14.86
C GLN A 241 12.39 24.75 13.92
N THR A 242 13.39 24.21 13.24
CA THR A 242 14.29 24.95 12.36
C THR A 242 13.85 24.98 10.90
N HIS A 243 12.95 24.03 10.50
CA HIS A 243 12.43 23.94 9.13
C HIS A 243 10.95 24.27 9.09
N ALA A 244 10.52 24.90 8.00
CA ALA A 244 9.12 25.27 7.79
C ALA A 244 8.28 24.12 7.18
N TRP A 245 8.39 22.90 7.72
CA TRP A 245 7.59 21.78 7.25
C TRP A 245 6.16 21.86 7.82
N GLU A 246 5.19 21.79 6.94
CA GLU A 246 3.79 21.82 7.34
C GLU A 246 3.26 20.46 7.77
N GLN A 247 3.66 19.38 7.04
CA GLN A 247 3.24 18.02 7.30
C GLN A 247 4.44 17.08 7.25
N ILE A 248 4.58 16.29 8.30
CA ILE A 248 5.72 15.40 8.51
C ILE A 248 5.23 13.99 8.79
N LEU A 249 5.70 13.04 7.98
CA LEU A 249 5.46 11.62 8.21
C LEU A 249 6.73 10.97 8.75
N VAL A 250 6.65 10.42 9.95
CA VAL A 250 7.79 9.81 10.65
C VAL A 250 7.62 8.29 10.71
N PHE A 251 8.49 7.56 10.06
CA PHE A 251 8.48 6.10 10.04
C PHE A 251 9.21 5.51 11.24
N MET A 252 8.49 4.66 11.97
CA MET A 252 8.92 4.00 13.21
C MET A 252 8.95 2.48 13.04
N ALA A 253 9.86 1.80 13.75
CA ALA A 253 10.00 0.35 13.69
C ALA A 253 8.84 -0.41 14.35
N ASN A 254 8.16 0.17 15.35
CA ASN A 254 7.09 -0.50 16.09
C ASN A 254 6.03 0.47 16.64
N LYS A 255 4.86 -0.08 16.94
CA LYS A 255 3.66 0.61 17.39
C LYS A 255 3.88 1.39 18.69
N ARG A 256 4.48 0.74 19.70
CA ARG A 256 4.74 1.35 21.01
C ARG A 256 5.65 2.58 20.93
N SER A 257 6.62 2.55 20.00
CA SER A 257 7.48 3.70 19.76
C SER A 257 6.71 4.85 19.11
N CYS A 258 5.73 4.56 18.21
CA CYS A 258 4.83 5.58 17.66
C CYS A 258 4.08 6.30 18.78
N ASP A 259 3.40 5.55 19.67
CA ASP A 259 2.61 6.10 20.79
C ASP A 259 3.45 6.94 21.73
N ASN A 260 4.60 6.40 22.15
CA ASN A 260 5.48 7.09 23.08
C ASN A 260 6.01 8.40 22.50
N LEU A 261 6.39 8.40 21.22
CA LEU A 261 6.96 9.58 20.60
C LEU A 261 5.88 10.62 20.30
N ALA A 262 4.70 10.22 19.82
CA ALA A 262 3.56 11.10 19.63
C ALA A 262 3.17 11.77 20.96
N ALA A 263 3.01 11.02 22.03
CA ALA A 263 2.72 11.54 23.36
C ALA A 263 3.79 12.52 23.87
N LYS A 264 5.08 12.23 23.63
CA LYS A 264 6.20 13.11 23.97
C LYS A 264 6.15 14.42 23.19
N PHE A 265 5.82 14.37 21.90
CA PHE A 265 5.77 15.55 21.05
C PHE A 265 4.57 16.44 21.38
N ARG A 266 3.41 15.85 21.73
CA ARG A 266 2.27 16.60 22.25
C ARG A 266 2.60 17.37 23.54
N LYS A 267 3.36 16.77 24.44
CA LYS A 267 3.86 17.46 25.66
C LYS A 267 4.76 18.68 25.34
N TYR A 268 5.37 18.68 24.16
CA TYR A 268 6.14 19.84 23.68
C TYR A 268 5.28 20.88 22.94
N GLY A 269 3.95 20.70 22.93
CA GLY A 269 3.03 21.62 22.24
C GLY A 269 2.95 21.43 20.72
N LEU A 270 3.41 20.28 20.20
CA LEU A 270 3.35 19.96 18.77
C LEU A 270 2.12 19.10 18.46
N ASN A 271 1.45 19.37 17.35
CA ASN A 271 0.28 18.62 16.90
C ASN A 271 0.73 17.30 16.28
N ALA A 272 0.85 16.26 17.10
CA ALA A 272 1.43 14.98 16.75
C ALA A 272 0.51 13.81 17.15
N GLU A 273 0.34 12.83 16.23
CA GLU A 273 -0.42 11.62 16.49
C GLU A 273 0.34 10.36 16.07
N SER A 274 -0.03 9.22 16.67
CA SER A 274 0.45 7.91 16.28
C SER A 274 -0.51 7.24 15.30
N PHE A 275 0.04 6.48 14.34
CA PHE A 275 -0.75 5.79 13.33
C PHE A 275 -0.24 4.36 13.11
N HIS A 276 -0.97 3.38 13.62
CA HIS A 276 -0.58 1.97 13.56
C HIS A 276 -1.78 1.02 13.59
N GLY A 277 -1.54 -0.26 13.34
CA GLY A 277 -2.60 -1.26 13.15
C GLY A 277 -3.41 -1.63 14.41
N ASP A 278 -2.99 -1.22 15.62
CA ASP A 278 -3.73 -1.50 16.86
C ASP A 278 -4.80 -0.43 17.18
N LEU A 279 -4.78 0.71 16.48
CA LEU A 279 -5.82 1.72 16.60
C LEU A 279 -7.15 1.19 16.05
N HIS A 280 -8.26 1.60 16.66
CA HIS A 280 -9.59 1.35 16.09
C HIS A 280 -9.73 2.01 14.73
N GLN A 281 -10.57 1.46 13.85
CA GLN A 281 -10.68 1.96 12.48
C GLN A 281 -11.23 3.39 12.43
N ASP A 282 -12.14 3.72 13.33
CA ASP A 282 -12.71 5.07 13.40
C ASP A 282 -11.63 6.09 13.80
N ASP A 283 -10.83 5.79 14.85
CA ASP A 283 -9.69 6.63 15.25
C ASP A 283 -8.70 6.82 14.09
N ARG A 284 -8.45 5.76 13.29
CA ARG A 284 -7.56 5.85 12.13
C ARG A 284 -8.13 6.77 11.06
N ASN A 285 -9.43 6.69 10.80
CA ASN A 285 -10.09 7.55 9.83
C ASN A 285 -10.04 9.01 10.27
N ASP A 286 -10.31 9.29 11.55
CA ASP A 286 -10.28 10.63 12.12
C ASP A 286 -8.87 11.23 12.07
N ILE A 287 -7.86 10.48 12.53
CA ILE A 287 -6.45 10.91 12.49
C ILE A 287 -6.01 11.23 11.06
N LEU A 288 -6.39 10.39 10.08
CA LEU A 288 -6.04 10.63 8.68
C LEU A 288 -6.74 11.86 8.12
N GLN A 289 -8.00 12.06 8.49
CA GLN A 289 -8.73 13.25 8.06
C GLN A 289 -8.15 14.51 8.69
N GLU A 290 -7.85 14.50 9.99
CA GLU A 290 -7.22 15.61 10.68
C GLU A 290 -5.80 15.90 10.15
N PHE A 291 -5.05 14.87 9.76
CA PHE A 291 -3.75 15.06 9.10
C PHE A 291 -3.92 15.68 7.72
N LYS A 292 -4.88 15.25 6.91
CA LYS A 292 -5.20 15.87 5.60
C LYS A 292 -5.65 17.34 5.77
N ASP A 293 -6.45 17.62 6.78
CA ASP A 293 -6.94 18.96 7.11
C ASP A 293 -5.87 19.86 7.75
N LYS A 294 -4.62 19.35 7.89
CA LYS A 294 -3.48 20.03 8.53
C LYS A 294 -3.70 20.43 10.01
N LYS A 295 -4.66 19.78 10.69
CA LYS A 295 -4.87 19.90 12.13
C LYS A 295 -3.80 19.15 12.91
N ILE A 296 -3.37 18.00 12.38
CA ILE A 296 -2.20 17.25 12.82
C ILE A 296 -1.07 17.55 11.85
N ASN A 297 0.10 17.93 12.37
CA ASN A 297 1.28 18.25 11.56
C ASN A 297 2.29 17.11 11.50
N ILE A 298 2.33 16.24 12.52
CA ILE A 298 3.32 15.17 12.65
C ILE A 298 2.60 13.86 12.85
N LEU A 299 2.83 12.92 11.94
CA LEU A 299 2.26 11.57 12.03
C LEU A 299 3.38 10.54 12.24
N PHE A 300 3.40 9.89 13.41
CA PHE A 300 4.32 8.79 13.71
C PHE A 300 3.67 7.47 13.29
N ALA A 301 4.21 6.82 12.26
CA ALA A 301 3.55 5.67 11.66
C ALA A 301 4.47 4.45 11.51
N THR A 302 3.88 3.27 11.60
CA THR A 302 4.54 2.03 11.16
C THR A 302 4.39 1.83 9.66
N ASP A 303 5.32 1.09 9.02
CA ASP A 303 5.25 0.80 7.59
C ASP A 303 3.89 0.25 7.15
N ILE A 304 3.37 -0.72 7.91
CA ILE A 304 2.10 -1.40 7.58
C ILE A 304 0.94 -0.40 7.56
N ALA A 305 0.88 0.49 8.53
CA ALA A 305 -0.18 1.47 8.63
C ALA A 305 -0.04 2.60 7.59
N ALA A 306 1.19 3.03 7.31
CA ALA A 306 1.48 4.08 6.34
C ALA A 306 1.38 3.61 4.88
N ARG A 307 1.35 2.29 4.63
CA ARG A 307 1.10 1.74 3.30
C ARG A 307 -0.36 1.98 2.91
N GLY A 308 -0.58 2.39 1.67
CA GLY A 308 -1.92 2.75 1.18
C GLY A 308 -2.41 4.13 1.61
N LEU A 309 -1.64 4.90 2.39
CA LEU A 309 -1.99 6.28 2.66
C LEU A 309 -1.79 7.13 1.39
N HIS A 310 -2.90 7.57 0.82
CA HIS A 310 -2.90 8.64 -0.17
C HIS A 310 -2.94 9.98 0.56
N ILE A 311 -1.78 10.38 1.08
CA ILE A 311 -1.61 11.72 1.59
C ILE A 311 -0.73 12.43 0.57
N GLU A 312 -1.27 13.48 0.00
CA GLU A 312 -0.57 14.36 -0.90
C GLU A 312 0.07 15.49 -0.10
N ASP A 313 1.10 16.10 -0.65
CA ASP A 313 1.76 17.29 -0.08
C ASP A 313 2.48 17.11 1.26
N ILE A 314 2.96 15.89 1.59
CA ILE A 314 3.85 15.70 2.73
C ILE A 314 5.15 16.47 2.48
N SER A 315 5.42 17.48 3.33
CA SER A 315 6.60 18.34 3.21
C SER A 315 7.88 17.58 3.52
N CYS A 316 7.84 16.71 4.54
CA CYS A 316 9.00 15.96 4.97
C CYS A 316 8.65 14.52 5.38
N VAL A 317 9.44 13.58 4.92
CA VAL A 317 9.44 12.18 5.37
C VAL A 317 10.67 11.93 6.22
N VAL A 318 10.49 11.35 7.41
CA VAL A 318 11.59 10.99 8.29
C VAL A 318 11.63 9.49 8.51
N ASN A 319 12.70 8.83 8.10
CA ASN A 319 13.03 7.48 8.54
C ASN A 319 13.70 7.58 9.93
N PHE A 320 12.89 7.64 10.99
CA PHE A 320 13.38 7.62 12.37
C PHE A 320 14.08 6.30 12.68
N ASP A 321 13.50 5.21 12.18
CA ASP A 321 14.10 3.89 12.08
C ASP A 321 14.17 3.47 10.61
N LEU A 322 15.29 2.87 10.18
CA LEU A 322 15.44 2.39 8.82
C LEU A 322 14.45 1.26 8.48
N PRO A 323 13.97 1.19 7.24
CA PRO A 323 13.13 0.09 6.80
C PRO A 323 13.93 -1.21 6.70
N ARG A 324 13.27 -2.35 6.86
CA ARG A 324 13.93 -3.67 6.75
C ARG A 324 14.40 -3.99 5.33
N ALA A 325 13.64 -3.57 4.33
CA ALA A 325 13.95 -3.81 2.92
C ALA A 325 14.27 -2.51 2.19
N ALA A 326 15.21 -2.57 1.25
CA ALA A 326 15.59 -1.41 0.43
C ALA A 326 14.42 -0.88 -0.43
N ALA A 327 13.54 -1.77 -0.90
CA ALA A 327 12.34 -1.36 -1.63
C ALA A 327 11.42 -0.46 -0.78
N ASP A 328 11.30 -0.74 0.52
CA ASP A 328 10.49 0.07 1.42
C ASP A 328 11.09 1.48 1.62
N TYR A 329 12.41 1.62 1.52
CA TYR A 329 13.05 2.93 1.57
C TYR A 329 12.52 3.87 0.49
N ILE A 330 12.50 3.42 -0.76
CA ILE A 330 11.97 4.19 -1.89
C ILE A 330 10.46 4.46 -1.70
N HIS A 331 9.69 3.48 -1.22
CA HIS A 331 8.26 3.65 -0.95
C HIS A 331 7.98 4.67 0.15
N ARG A 332 8.85 4.76 1.18
CA ARG A 332 8.72 5.72 2.27
C ARG A 332 9.04 7.13 1.78
N ILE A 333 10.21 7.34 1.16
CA ILE A 333 10.60 8.66 0.69
C ILE A 333 9.68 9.18 -0.41
N GLY A 334 9.14 8.29 -1.25
CA GLY A 334 8.14 8.63 -2.27
C GLY A 334 6.77 9.05 -1.72
N ARG A 335 6.61 9.27 -0.41
CA ARG A 335 5.43 9.96 0.18
C ARG A 335 5.56 11.48 0.11
N THR A 336 6.74 12.01 -0.18
CA THR A 336 7.01 13.41 -0.48
C THR A 336 7.48 13.58 -1.92
N GLY A 337 7.65 14.81 -2.39
CA GLY A 337 8.18 15.11 -3.73
C GLY A 337 7.26 14.69 -4.88
N ARG A 338 5.95 14.68 -4.69
CA ARG A 338 4.95 14.28 -5.69
C ARG A 338 4.44 15.46 -6.52
N ALA A 339 3.83 15.14 -7.67
CA ALA A 339 3.20 16.12 -8.57
C ALA A 339 4.12 17.28 -8.99
N GLY A 340 5.44 17.04 -9.11
CA GLY A 340 6.42 18.05 -9.48
C GLY A 340 6.85 19.01 -8.35
N LYS A 341 6.35 18.83 -7.13
CA LYS A 341 6.79 19.58 -5.95
C LYS A 341 8.09 18.97 -5.40
N SER A 342 8.94 19.81 -4.78
CA SER A 342 10.09 19.34 -4.01
C SER A 342 9.63 18.88 -2.62
N GLY A 343 10.38 17.92 -2.04
CA GLY A 343 10.13 17.45 -0.68
C GLY A 343 11.42 17.00 0.00
N ASP A 344 11.40 16.96 1.33
CA ASP A 344 12.55 16.50 2.12
C ASP A 344 12.36 15.05 2.59
N ALA A 345 13.43 14.28 2.54
CA ALA A 345 13.50 12.94 3.11
C ALA A 345 14.75 12.81 4.00
N ILE A 346 14.52 12.60 5.29
CA ILE A 346 15.58 12.50 6.28
C ILE A 346 15.66 11.08 6.81
N SER A 347 16.89 10.55 6.90
CA SER A 347 17.13 9.24 7.50
C SER A 347 18.13 9.35 8.64
N PHE A 348 17.74 8.88 9.82
CA PHE A 348 18.62 8.79 10.97
C PHE A 348 19.36 7.46 10.97
N ILE A 349 20.67 7.51 11.10
CA ILE A 349 21.53 6.32 11.20
C ILE A 349 22.41 6.40 12.43
N GLY A 350 22.44 5.31 13.21
CA GLY A 350 23.35 5.10 14.31
C GLY A 350 24.51 4.19 13.90
N LEU A 351 25.43 3.92 14.83
CA LEU A 351 26.57 3.03 14.60
C LEU A 351 26.16 1.63 14.13
N GLU A 352 25.01 1.14 14.62
CA GLU A 352 24.44 -0.15 14.28
C GLU A 352 23.80 -0.20 12.89
N ASP A 353 23.50 0.96 12.29
CA ASP A 353 22.73 1.07 11.06
C ASP A 353 23.59 1.17 9.80
N PHE A 354 24.91 1.43 9.93
CA PHE A 354 25.81 1.70 8.79
C PHE A 354 25.83 0.58 7.75
N GLU A 355 25.97 -0.68 8.18
CA GLU A 355 26.00 -1.83 7.26
C GLU A 355 24.66 -1.96 6.53
N HIS A 356 23.55 -1.81 7.28
CA HIS A 356 22.21 -1.91 6.73
C HIS A 356 21.92 -0.77 5.74
N PHE A 357 22.29 0.45 6.09
CA PHE A 357 22.11 1.60 5.20
C PHE A 357 22.95 1.47 3.91
N SER A 358 24.19 0.98 4.01
CA SER A 358 25.03 0.70 2.84
C SER A 358 24.39 -0.33 1.89
N LEU A 359 23.66 -1.33 2.43
CA LEU A 359 22.90 -2.27 1.60
C LEU A 359 21.72 -1.58 0.91
N ILE A 360 21.05 -0.63 1.58
CA ILE A 360 19.99 0.18 0.98
C ILE A 360 20.56 1.02 -0.16
N GLU A 361 21.66 1.76 0.07
CA GLU A 361 22.34 2.57 -0.95
C GLU A 361 22.70 1.72 -2.19
N LYS A 362 23.30 0.54 -1.98
CA LYS A 362 23.68 -0.37 -3.06
C LYS A 362 22.47 -0.88 -3.87
N LYS A 363 21.39 -1.26 -3.19
CA LYS A 363 20.19 -1.81 -3.86
C LYS A 363 19.36 -0.74 -4.55
N CYS A 364 19.39 0.49 -4.05
CA CYS A 364 18.68 1.63 -4.64
C CYS A 364 19.56 2.40 -5.65
N GLU A 365 20.78 1.93 -5.92
CA GLU A 365 21.74 2.55 -6.85
C GLU A 365 21.97 4.03 -6.54
N MET A 366 22.07 4.38 -5.26
CA MET A 366 22.26 5.74 -4.79
C MET A 366 23.43 5.82 -3.80
N LYS A 367 23.97 7.01 -3.64
CA LYS A 367 24.94 7.33 -2.62
C LYS A 367 24.61 8.70 -2.04
N ILE A 368 24.36 8.76 -0.74
CA ILE A 368 23.96 10.00 -0.05
C ILE A 368 25.07 10.38 0.92
N GLN A 369 25.46 11.66 0.88
CA GLN A 369 26.42 12.17 1.83
C GLN A 369 25.85 12.14 3.24
N LYS A 370 26.59 11.54 4.17
CA LYS A 370 26.22 11.52 5.58
C LYS A 370 26.68 12.81 6.24
N GLU A 371 25.83 13.35 7.10
CA GLU A 371 26.10 14.59 7.83
C GLU A 371 25.92 14.41 9.33
N GLN A 372 26.54 15.26 10.11
CA GLN A 372 26.33 15.37 11.56
C GLN A 372 25.81 16.76 11.86
N ILE A 373 24.93 16.85 12.87
CA ILE A 373 24.37 18.10 13.33
C ILE A 373 25.03 18.49 14.64
N GLU A 374 25.47 19.74 14.74
CA GLU A 374 26.09 20.29 15.95
C GLU A 374 25.19 20.08 17.18
N GLY A 375 25.77 19.55 18.25
CA GLY A 375 25.06 19.16 19.48
C GLY A 375 24.36 17.81 19.44
N PHE A 376 24.42 17.08 18.31
CA PHE A 376 23.82 15.76 18.15
C PHE A 376 24.79 14.75 17.50
N GLU A 377 26.10 15.02 17.62
CA GLU A 377 27.13 14.22 16.99
C GLU A 377 27.02 12.75 17.37
N LEU A 378 27.34 11.87 16.45
CA LEU A 378 27.38 10.44 16.67
C LEU A 378 28.62 10.08 17.51
N ILE A 379 28.41 9.72 18.75
CA ILE A 379 29.46 9.36 19.72
C ILE A 379 29.47 7.85 19.92
N GLY A 380 30.67 7.26 20.00
CA GLY A 380 30.88 5.85 20.29
C GLY A 380 31.67 5.13 19.21
N ASN A 381 31.97 3.87 19.45
CA ASN A 381 32.59 2.98 18.48
C ASN A 381 31.57 1.93 18.03
N ALA A 382 31.56 1.62 16.74
CA ALA A 382 30.75 0.52 16.21
C ALA A 382 31.15 -0.77 16.95
N VAL A 383 30.24 -1.34 17.70
CA VAL A 383 30.42 -2.67 18.27
C VAL A 383 30.46 -3.62 17.08
N LYS A 384 31.64 -4.12 16.71
CA LYS A 384 31.73 -5.24 15.77
C LYS A 384 30.92 -6.37 16.37
N LYS A 385 29.76 -6.69 15.77
CA LYS A 385 29.07 -7.93 16.08
C LYS A 385 30.09 -9.03 15.82
N GLU A 386 30.58 -9.70 16.88
CA GLU A 386 31.28 -10.95 16.69
C GLU A 386 30.36 -11.81 15.82
N LYS A 387 30.92 -12.30 14.71
CA LYS A 387 30.19 -13.27 13.87
C LYS A 387 29.75 -14.37 14.81
N GLY A 388 28.46 -14.40 15.11
CA GLY A 388 27.90 -15.47 15.94
C GLY A 388 28.39 -16.77 15.31
N GLN A 389 28.87 -17.71 16.15
CA GLN A 389 29.29 -19.02 15.69
C GLN A 389 28.22 -19.50 14.70
N GLU A 390 28.67 -19.92 13.50
CA GLU A 390 27.75 -20.52 12.54
C GLU A 390 26.87 -21.50 13.28
N PRO A 391 25.54 -21.45 13.14
CA PRO A 391 24.68 -22.39 13.83
C PRO A 391 25.22 -23.76 13.46
N ILE A 392 25.72 -24.50 14.47
CA ILE A 392 26.14 -25.89 14.29
C ILE A 392 24.96 -26.52 13.56
N LYS A 393 25.15 -26.98 12.34
CA LYS A 393 24.18 -27.74 11.57
C LYS A 393 23.90 -29.02 12.35
N GLY A 394 23.17 -28.89 13.46
CA GLY A 394 22.52 -30.00 14.10
C GLY A 394 21.54 -30.54 13.06
N ALA A 395 21.78 -31.76 12.60
CA ALA A 395 20.89 -32.44 11.71
C ALA A 395 19.50 -32.44 12.37
N ARG A 396 18.64 -31.52 11.93
CA ARG A 396 17.24 -31.45 12.37
C ARG A 396 16.58 -32.70 11.81
N MET A 397 16.49 -33.75 12.67
CA MET A 397 15.88 -35.01 12.29
C MET A 397 14.51 -34.74 11.68
N SER A 398 14.29 -35.21 10.46
CA SER A 398 13.02 -35.06 9.79
C SER A 398 11.92 -35.78 10.59
N LYS A 399 10.65 -35.35 10.44
CA LYS A 399 9.49 -36.02 11.06
C LYS A 399 9.50 -37.55 10.78
N LYS A 400 10.00 -37.93 9.62
CA LYS A 400 10.13 -39.34 9.17
C LYS A 400 11.21 -40.09 9.93
N ASP A 401 12.32 -39.44 10.29
CA ASP A 401 13.40 -40.07 11.06
C ASP A 401 13.03 -40.21 12.53
N LYS A 402 12.25 -39.27 13.08
CA LYS A 402 11.68 -39.37 14.45
C LYS A 402 10.70 -40.57 14.56
N LEU A 403 9.83 -40.77 13.56
CA LEU A 403 8.90 -41.85 13.50
C LEU A 403 9.63 -43.23 13.36
N ARG A 404 10.73 -43.29 12.57
CA ARG A 404 11.57 -44.49 12.48
C ARG A 404 12.30 -44.82 13.77
N GLN A 405 12.76 -43.83 14.53
CA GLN A 405 13.37 -44.04 15.83
C GLN A 405 12.35 -44.47 16.91
N GLN A 406 11.11 -44.03 16.84
CA GLN A 406 10.05 -44.51 17.72
C GLN A 406 9.66 -45.96 17.42
N ALA A 407 9.55 -46.34 16.15
CA ALA A 407 9.24 -47.72 15.73
C ALA A 407 10.38 -48.72 15.97
N LEU A 408 11.57 -48.29 16.36
CA LEU A 408 12.70 -49.13 16.75
C LEU A 408 12.85 -49.30 18.27
N LYS A 409 11.98 -48.62 19.06
CA LYS A 409 11.97 -48.69 20.53
C LYS A 409 10.78 -49.46 21.11
N ASP A 410 9.81 -49.80 20.27
CA ASP A 410 8.71 -50.73 20.51
C ASP A 410 9.06 -52.09 19.85
#